data_b9f835d2044c6bd97bd04937289b12d0
#
_entry.id   b9f835d2044c6bd97bd04937289b12d0
#
_cell.length_a   1.000
_cell.length_b   1.000
_cell.length_c   1.000
_cell.angle_alpha   90.00
_cell.angle_beta   90.00
_cell.angle_gamma   90.00
#
_symmetry.space_group_name_H-M   'P 1'
#
loop_
_entity.id
_entity.type
_entity.pdbx_description
1 polymer ?
#
loop_
_entity_poly.entity_id
_entity_poly.type
_entity_poly.pdbx_seq_one_letter_code
_entity_poly.pdbx_strand_id
1 'polypeptide(L)'
;MNERVGTIAPPSQPAPSERDGLVHPRPSTAEVSVLTPSPINGQGKGGSENVQAVQNLASASPVIRATALHKRYTEGPLDVHVLQGIHLQIQAGETVAIVGASGSGKSTLLHLLGGLEAPSEGEVELAGKNFQSMDAQAQGDWRNQHLGFIYQFHHLLPEFTALDNVAMPLRIRRMPQVQAREQAAAVLTQVGLAQRLHHRPSQLSGGERQRVAIARSIAGRPACVLADEPTGNLDRETADGVFELMLSLARERGMAFVLVTHDESLAARCDRVLRLKLGRFA
;
A
#
# COMPACT_ATOMS: atom_id res chain seq x y z
N MET A 1 11.98 -51.11 -45.22
CA MET A 1 10.55 -50.96 -45.47
C MET A 1 10.24 -49.50 -45.26
N ASN A 2 9.91 -48.80 -46.35
CA ASN A 2 9.63 -47.38 -46.42
C ASN A 2 8.27 -47.06 -45.79
N GLU A 3 8.18 -46.01 -44.97
CA GLU A 3 6.92 -45.31 -44.80
C GLU A 3 7.14 -43.78 -44.81
N ARG A 4 6.27 -43.15 -45.54
CA ARG A 4 6.36 -41.81 -46.16
C ARG A 4 6.05 -40.71 -45.15
N VAL A 5 6.86 -39.67 -45.24
CA VAL A 5 6.61 -38.37 -44.62
C VAL A 5 5.50 -37.65 -45.43
N GLY A 6 4.38 -37.36 -44.81
CA GLY A 6 3.29 -36.55 -45.34
C GLY A 6 3.51 -35.09 -44.97
N THR A 7 3.80 -34.29 -46.00
CA THR A 7 3.90 -32.81 -45.91
C THR A 7 2.49 -32.20 -45.91
N ILE A 8 2.14 -31.45 -44.85
CA ILE A 8 0.90 -30.70 -44.76
C ILE A 8 1.24 -29.23 -45.07
N ALA A 9 0.56 -28.67 -46.12
CA ALA A 9 0.68 -27.31 -46.56
C ALA A 9 -0.10 -26.31 -45.61
N PRO A 10 0.34 -25.07 -45.46
CA PRO A 10 -0.34 -24.06 -44.62
C PRO A 10 -1.59 -23.50 -45.33
N PRO A 11 -2.60 -23.08 -44.56
CA PRO A 11 -3.81 -22.49 -45.10
C PRO A 11 -3.57 -21.04 -45.55
N SER A 12 -4.23 -20.72 -46.69
CA SER A 12 -4.24 -19.45 -47.41
C SER A 12 -4.90 -18.32 -46.63
N GLN A 13 -4.31 -17.14 -46.73
CA GLN A 13 -4.86 -15.85 -46.25
C GLN A 13 -6.07 -15.40 -47.10
N PRO A 14 -7.10 -14.78 -46.50
CA PRO A 14 -8.14 -14.07 -47.27
C PRO A 14 -7.69 -12.65 -47.61
N ALA A 15 -8.10 -12.20 -48.81
CA ALA A 15 -7.83 -10.89 -49.36
C ALA A 15 -8.66 -9.76 -48.72
N PRO A 16 -8.22 -8.47 -48.83
CA PRO A 16 -8.88 -7.33 -48.19
C PRO A 16 -10.11 -6.88 -48.96
N SER A 17 -11.22 -6.64 -48.26
CA SER A 17 -12.41 -5.99 -48.79
C SER A 17 -12.34 -4.46 -48.66
N GLU A 18 -12.79 -3.81 -49.73
CA GLU A 18 -12.83 -2.37 -49.93
C GLU A 18 -13.83 -1.64 -49.00
N ARG A 19 -13.38 -0.49 -48.57
CA ARG A 19 -14.02 0.85 -48.45
C ARG A 19 -15.53 0.95 -48.29
N ASP A 20 -15.88 1.73 -47.26
CA ASP A 20 -16.81 2.83 -47.48
C ASP A 20 -16.47 3.99 -46.53
N GLY A 21 -16.39 5.20 -47.13
CA GLY A 21 -16.00 6.43 -46.47
C GLY A 21 -17.19 7.07 -45.75
N LEU A 22 -16.93 7.48 -44.52
CA LEU A 22 -17.80 8.41 -43.79
C LEU A 22 -16.98 9.64 -43.40
N VAL A 23 -17.30 10.74 -44.07
CA VAL A 23 -16.82 12.10 -43.85
C VAL A 23 -17.40 12.60 -42.52
N HIS A 24 -16.56 12.88 -41.53
CA HIS A 24 -16.97 13.62 -40.35
C HIS A 24 -16.78 15.13 -40.55
N PRO A 25 -17.78 15.97 -40.23
CA PRO A 25 -17.65 17.42 -40.28
C PRO A 25 -16.82 17.94 -39.12
N ARG A 26 -15.95 18.91 -39.41
CA ARG A 26 -15.17 19.67 -38.42
C ARG A 26 -16.10 20.56 -37.59
N PRO A 27 -15.91 20.70 -36.26
CA PRO A 27 -16.60 21.74 -35.52
C PRO A 27 -15.99 23.11 -35.77
N SER A 28 -16.88 24.06 -35.96
CA SER A 28 -16.71 25.49 -36.15
C SER A 28 -16.01 26.15 -34.93
N THR A 29 -15.10 27.04 -35.28
CA THR A 29 -14.49 28.00 -34.33
C THR A 29 -15.55 28.94 -33.74
N ALA A 30 -15.84 28.82 -32.44
CA ALA A 30 -16.60 29.81 -31.71
C ALA A 30 -15.64 30.78 -31.02
N GLU A 31 -15.85 32.07 -31.32
CA GLU A 31 -15.13 33.21 -30.76
C GLU A 31 -15.28 33.27 -29.23
N VAL A 32 -14.14 33.38 -28.52
CA VAL A 32 -14.12 33.63 -27.08
C VAL A 32 -14.22 35.14 -26.87
N SER A 33 -15.41 35.61 -26.50
CA SER A 33 -15.62 36.99 -26.01
C SER A 33 -14.96 37.14 -24.64
N VAL A 34 -13.99 38.03 -24.56
CA VAL A 34 -13.36 38.49 -23.33
C VAL A 34 -14.33 39.39 -22.56
N LEU A 35 -14.90 38.86 -21.48
CA LEU A 35 -15.67 39.66 -20.51
C LEU A 35 -14.74 40.17 -19.42
N THR A 36 -14.52 41.46 -19.36
CA THR A 36 -13.86 42.17 -18.27
C THR A 36 -14.72 42.10 -17.01
N PRO A 37 -14.17 41.74 -15.82
CA PRO A 37 -14.93 41.78 -14.58
C PRO A 37 -15.05 43.16 -14.02
N SER A 38 -16.28 43.59 -13.74
CA SER A 38 -16.61 44.76 -12.91
C SER A 38 -16.29 44.50 -11.43
N PRO A 39 -15.93 45.52 -10.64
CA PRO A 39 -15.58 45.33 -9.23
C PRO A 39 -16.85 45.10 -8.39
N ILE A 40 -16.94 43.92 -7.75
CA ILE A 40 -17.97 43.66 -6.76
C ILE A 40 -17.41 43.99 -5.37
N ASN A 41 -17.96 45.01 -4.78
CA ASN A 41 -17.87 45.34 -3.36
C ASN A 41 -18.71 44.27 -2.61
N GLY A 42 -18.07 43.38 -1.85
CA GLY A 42 -18.72 42.33 -1.04
C GLY A 42 -17.88 42.05 0.19
N GLN A 43 -18.32 42.59 1.31
CA GLN A 43 -17.73 42.41 2.64
C GLN A 43 -17.63 40.94 3.02
N GLY A 44 -16.46 40.56 3.56
CA GLY A 44 -16.06 39.23 3.88
C GLY A 44 -16.89 38.54 4.96
N LYS A 45 -17.16 37.24 4.72
CA LYS A 45 -17.42 36.19 5.71
C LYS A 45 -16.85 34.84 5.23
N GLY A 46 -15.61 34.80 4.80
CA GLY A 46 -14.97 33.59 4.31
C GLY A 46 -13.67 33.19 5.02
N GLY A 47 -13.26 33.93 6.04
CA GLY A 47 -11.97 33.73 6.70
C GLY A 47 -11.96 32.71 7.86
N SER A 48 -13.10 32.37 8.44
CA SER A 48 -13.15 31.56 9.65
C SER A 48 -13.24 30.02 9.36
N GLU A 49 -13.85 29.62 8.26
CA GLU A 49 -14.01 28.19 7.93
C GLU A 49 -12.69 27.55 7.47
N ASN A 50 -11.86 28.28 6.74
CA ASN A 50 -10.56 27.75 6.29
C ASN A 50 -9.54 27.67 7.43
N VAL A 51 -9.59 28.57 8.40
CA VAL A 51 -8.71 28.54 9.59
C VAL A 51 -9.11 27.40 10.53
N GLN A 52 -10.41 27.12 10.66
CA GLN A 52 -10.94 26.01 11.45
C GLN A 52 -10.64 24.63 10.82
N ALA A 53 -10.68 24.52 9.50
CA ALA A 53 -10.28 23.28 8.79
C ALA A 53 -8.79 22.99 8.96
N VAL A 54 -7.92 23.99 8.90
CA VAL A 54 -6.47 23.85 9.12
C VAL A 54 -6.15 23.58 10.60
N GLN A 55 -6.89 24.16 11.54
CA GLN A 55 -6.74 23.90 12.97
C GLN A 55 -7.26 22.51 13.37
N ASN A 56 -8.31 21.97 12.73
CA ASN A 56 -8.80 20.63 12.96
C ASN A 56 -7.85 19.54 12.43
N LEU A 57 -7.09 19.80 11.37
CA LEU A 57 -6.02 18.90 10.91
C LEU A 57 -4.83 18.84 11.88
N ALA A 58 -4.57 19.92 12.61
CA ALA A 58 -3.50 19.97 13.61
C ALA A 58 -3.86 19.30 14.96
N SER A 59 -5.14 18.97 15.20
CA SER A 59 -5.62 18.38 16.46
C SER A 59 -5.87 16.87 16.40
N ALA A 60 -5.79 16.24 15.23
CA ALA A 60 -5.95 14.80 15.11
C ALA A 60 -4.72 14.07 15.64
N SER A 61 -4.89 13.18 16.62
CA SER A 61 -3.80 12.30 17.10
C SER A 61 -3.26 11.46 15.95
N PRO A 62 -1.93 11.38 15.76
CA PRO A 62 -1.35 10.57 14.70
C PRO A 62 -1.70 9.09 14.89
N VAL A 63 -1.85 8.37 13.76
CA VAL A 63 -2.08 6.92 13.78
C VAL A 63 -0.84 6.18 14.27
N ILE A 64 0.35 6.64 13.89
CA ILE A 64 1.63 6.14 14.40
C ILE A 64 2.44 7.34 14.90
N ARG A 65 3.00 7.20 16.10
CA ARG A 65 4.00 8.12 16.64
C ARG A 65 5.21 7.33 17.10
N ALA A 66 6.39 7.73 16.65
CA ALA A 66 7.68 7.24 17.11
C ALA A 66 8.44 8.38 17.75
N THR A 67 8.97 8.16 18.96
CA THR A 67 9.68 9.17 19.73
C THR A 67 11.05 8.66 20.13
N ALA A 68 12.10 9.36 19.69
CA ALA A 68 13.51 9.07 19.99
C ALA A 68 13.87 7.59 19.80
N LEU A 69 13.42 6.95 18.69
CA LEU A 69 13.67 5.53 18.44
C LEU A 69 15.14 5.26 18.17
N HIS A 70 15.71 4.34 18.96
CA HIS A 70 17.01 3.74 18.72
C HIS A 70 16.86 2.24 18.53
N LYS A 71 17.69 1.68 17.65
CA LYS A 71 17.84 0.22 17.53
C LYS A 71 19.31 -0.12 17.40
N ARG A 72 19.78 -0.93 18.36
CA ARG A 72 21.13 -1.44 18.44
C ARG A 72 21.05 -2.96 18.52
N TYR A 73 21.82 -3.65 17.74
CA TYR A 73 22.01 -5.08 17.82
C TYR A 73 23.38 -5.36 18.43
N THR A 74 23.40 -6.08 19.53
CA THR A 74 24.62 -6.52 20.24
C THR A 74 24.65 -8.03 20.25
N GLU A 75 25.56 -8.63 19.52
CA GLU A 75 25.75 -10.08 19.46
C GLU A 75 27.25 -10.38 19.53
N GLY A 76 27.71 -10.89 20.66
CA GLY A 76 29.12 -11.10 20.92
C GLY A 76 29.95 -9.80 20.77
N PRO A 77 30.99 -9.79 19.90
CA PRO A 77 31.79 -8.60 19.65
C PRO A 77 31.12 -7.59 18.69
N LEU A 78 29.99 -7.94 18.07
CA LEU A 78 29.29 -7.07 17.13
C LEU A 78 28.40 -6.10 17.90
N ASP A 79 28.54 -4.82 17.56
CA ASP A 79 27.76 -3.72 18.09
C ASP A 79 27.36 -2.79 16.96
N VAL A 80 26.12 -2.92 16.50
CA VAL A 80 25.61 -2.22 15.32
C VAL A 80 24.46 -1.31 15.69
N HIS A 81 24.67 0.00 15.55
CA HIS A 81 23.62 1.00 15.68
C HIS A 81 22.87 1.14 14.34
N VAL A 82 21.67 0.58 14.25
CA VAL A 82 20.86 0.59 13.02
C VAL A 82 19.98 1.82 12.93
N LEU A 83 19.37 2.25 14.05
CA LEU A 83 18.56 3.47 14.12
C LEU A 83 19.02 4.34 15.27
N GLN A 84 18.99 5.66 15.05
CA GLN A 84 19.59 6.61 15.99
C GLN A 84 18.70 7.87 16.13
N GLY A 85 17.83 7.87 17.13
CA GLY A 85 16.99 9.01 17.50
C GLY A 85 15.94 9.36 16.44
N ILE A 86 15.22 8.36 15.91
CA ILE A 86 14.15 8.59 14.94
C ILE A 86 12.92 9.19 15.63
N HIS A 87 12.44 10.28 15.06
CA HIS A 87 11.15 10.90 15.39
C HIS A 87 10.26 10.86 14.16
N LEU A 88 9.04 10.33 14.28
CA LEU A 88 8.11 10.17 13.17
C LEU A 88 6.66 10.26 13.65
N GLN A 89 5.83 10.96 12.89
CA GLN A 89 4.38 10.95 13.07
C GLN A 89 3.74 10.68 11.72
N ILE A 90 2.75 9.78 11.70
CA ILE A 90 1.95 9.43 10.53
C ILE A 90 0.50 9.77 10.85
N GLN A 91 -0.11 10.59 10.01
CA GLN A 91 -1.52 10.99 10.18
C GLN A 91 -2.46 9.98 9.52
N ALA A 92 -3.73 9.99 9.95
CA ALA A 92 -4.76 9.19 9.27
C ALA A 92 -4.89 9.63 7.79
N GLY A 93 -4.98 8.67 6.88
CA GLY A 93 -5.08 8.92 5.44
C GLY A 93 -3.79 9.37 4.76
N GLU A 94 -2.69 9.58 5.51
CA GLU A 94 -1.42 10.01 4.95
C GLU A 94 -0.67 8.85 4.29
N THR A 95 -0.12 9.08 3.10
CA THR A 95 0.80 8.15 2.44
C THR A 95 2.25 8.64 2.58
N VAL A 96 3.11 7.83 3.22
CA VAL A 96 4.50 8.18 3.50
C VAL A 96 5.44 7.15 2.89
N ALA A 97 6.39 7.60 2.08
CA ALA A 97 7.47 6.77 1.59
C ALA A 97 8.75 6.99 2.41
N ILE A 98 9.42 5.90 2.79
CA ILE A 98 10.72 5.90 3.44
C ILE A 98 11.73 5.31 2.46
N VAL A 99 12.62 6.14 1.94
CA VAL A 99 13.64 5.75 0.96
C VAL A 99 15.03 5.77 1.58
N GLY A 100 15.93 4.97 1.03
CA GLY A 100 17.32 4.91 1.47
C GLY A 100 18.07 3.70 0.88
N ALA A 101 19.38 3.71 0.99
CA ALA A 101 20.22 2.61 0.51
C ALA A 101 19.89 1.28 1.20
N SER A 102 20.28 0.15 0.58
CA SER A 102 20.22 -1.15 1.26
C SER A 102 21.03 -1.10 2.55
N GLY A 103 20.50 -1.70 3.62
CA GLY A 103 21.15 -1.69 4.94
C GLY A 103 21.02 -0.37 5.72
N SER A 104 20.30 0.65 5.24
CA SER A 104 20.11 1.92 5.97
C SER A 104 19.19 1.82 7.20
N GLY A 105 18.53 0.67 7.45
CA GLY A 105 17.64 0.44 8.58
C GLY A 105 16.14 0.57 8.26
N LYS A 106 15.74 0.63 6.98
CA LYS A 106 14.33 0.83 6.57
C LYS A 106 13.40 -0.27 7.07
N SER A 107 13.72 -1.54 6.80
CA SER A 107 12.91 -2.68 7.26
C SER A 107 12.90 -2.77 8.79
N THR A 108 14.04 -2.49 9.45
CA THR A 108 14.11 -2.40 10.91
C THR A 108 13.16 -1.33 11.44
N LEU A 109 13.15 -0.14 10.85
CA LEU A 109 12.23 0.91 11.24
C LEU A 109 10.78 0.46 11.09
N LEU A 110 10.44 -0.17 9.96
CA LEU A 110 9.08 -0.68 9.71
C LEU A 110 8.68 -1.76 10.73
N HIS A 111 9.60 -2.64 11.13
CA HIS A 111 9.36 -3.64 12.17
C HIS A 111 9.12 -3.01 13.55
N LEU A 112 9.87 -1.95 13.89
CA LEU A 112 9.65 -1.21 15.15
C LEU A 112 8.29 -0.49 15.14
N LEU A 113 7.96 0.21 14.04
CA LEU A 113 6.66 0.89 13.88
C LEU A 113 5.49 -0.10 13.97
N GLY A 114 5.71 -1.32 13.50
CA GLY A 114 4.74 -2.41 13.57
C GLY A 114 4.71 -3.16 14.91
N GLY A 115 5.61 -2.84 15.86
CA GLY A 115 5.75 -3.59 17.11
C GLY A 115 6.11 -5.06 16.90
N LEU A 116 6.76 -5.40 15.78
CA LEU A 116 7.29 -6.75 15.52
C LEU A 116 8.61 -6.97 16.24
N GLU A 117 9.34 -5.88 16.50
CA GLU A 117 10.53 -5.82 17.33
C GLU A 117 10.39 -4.70 18.36
N ALA A 118 11.06 -4.86 19.51
CA ALA A 118 11.17 -3.79 20.48
C ALA A 118 12.33 -2.85 20.11
N PRO A 119 12.18 -1.52 20.29
CA PRO A 119 13.30 -0.60 20.20
C PRO A 119 14.30 -0.85 21.34
N SER A 120 15.57 -0.44 21.15
CA SER A 120 16.55 -0.42 22.24
C SER A 120 16.31 0.74 23.20
N GLU A 121 15.87 1.90 22.64
CA GLU A 121 15.46 3.10 23.38
C GLU A 121 14.35 3.80 22.60
N GLY A 122 13.58 4.63 23.31
CA GLY A 122 12.44 5.34 22.74
C GLY A 122 11.16 4.49 22.72
N GLU A 123 10.12 5.00 22.07
CA GLU A 123 8.79 4.41 22.11
C GLU A 123 8.03 4.53 20.78
N VAL A 124 7.09 3.62 20.59
CA VAL A 124 6.15 3.63 19.47
C VAL A 124 4.72 3.56 20.00
N GLU A 125 3.93 4.54 19.60
CA GLU A 125 2.48 4.54 19.81
C GLU A 125 1.76 4.20 18.49
N LEU A 126 0.79 3.31 18.56
CA LEU A 126 -0.13 2.98 17.49
C LEU A 126 -1.56 3.26 17.95
N ALA A 127 -2.29 4.09 17.19
CA ALA A 127 -3.67 4.48 17.50
C ALA A 127 -3.82 4.90 18.97
N GLY A 128 -2.89 5.73 19.47
CA GLY A 128 -2.88 6.30 20.82
C GLY A 128 -2.44 5.36 21.94
N LYS A 129 -1.95 4.16 21.62
CA LYS A 129 -1.41 3.23 22.64
C LYS A 129 0.05 2.91 22.38
N ASN A 130 0.83 2.96 23.45
CA ASN A 130 2.25 2.65 23.46
C ASN A 130 2.45 1.12 23.50
N PHE A 131 3.20 0.57 22.52
CA PHE A 131 3.49 -0.87 22.46
C PHE A 131 4.27 -1.37 23.67
N GLN A 132 5.22 -0.58 24.18
CA GLN A 132 6.06 -0.97 25.32
C GLN A 132 5.27 -1.15 26.62
N SER A 133 4.06 -0.57 26.71
CA SER A 133 3.17 -0.72 27.87
C SER A 133 2.28 -1.97 27.82
N MET A 134 2.35 -2.76 26.73
CA MET A 134 1.51 -3.94 26.52
C MET A 134 2.31 -5.23 26.68
N ASP A 135 1.66 -6.29 27.14
CA ASP A 135 2.19 -7.64 27.02
C ASP A 135 2.12 -8.15 25.55
N ALA A 136 2.79 -9.26 25.29
CA ALA A 136 2.91 -9.82 23.92
C ALA A 136 1.54 -10.15 23.29
N GLN A 137 0.58 -10.63 24.08
CA GLN A 137 -0.77 -10.96 23.60
C GLN A 137 -1.52 -9.69 23.21
N ALA A 138 -1.53 -8.69 24.09
CA ALA A 138 -2.18 -7.41 23.85
C ALA A 138 -1.55 -6.68 22.64
N GLN A 139 -0.22 -6.73 22.50
CA GLN A 139 0.47 -6.20 21.30
C GLN A 139 0.01 -6.91 20.03
N GLY A 140 -0.10 -8.25 20.05
CA GLY A 140 -0.57 -9.06 18.92
C GLY A 140 -1.99 -8.69 18.51
N ASP A 141 -2.89 -8.60 19.48
CA ASP A 141 -4.29 -8.24 19.25
C ASP A 141 -4.42 -6.80 18.74
N TRP A 142 -3.64 -5.86 19.31
CA TRP A 142 -3.64 -4.46 18.89
C TRP A 142 -3.09 -4.27 17.47
N ARG A 143 -1.98 -4.95 17.13
CA ARG A 143 -1.47 -5.00 15.75
C ARG A 143 -2.51 -5.53 14.78
N ASN A 144 -3.11 -6.67 15.10
CA ASN A 144 -4.11 -7.28 14.25
C ASN A 144 -5.28 -6.33 13.98
N GLN A 145 -5.70 -5.52 14.97
CA GLN A 145 -6.79 -4.57 14.85
C GLN A 145 -6.44 -3.33 14.02
N HIS A 146 -5.22 -2.80 14.16
CA HIS A 146 -4.88 -1.47 13.69
C HIS A 146 -3.84 -1.46 12.56
N LEU A 147 -3.14 -2.57 12.31
CA LEU A 147 -2.11 -2.65 11.27
C LEU A 147 -2.43 -3.72 10.22
N GLY A 148 -2.08 -3.39 8.98
CA GLY A 148 -1.86 -4.35 7.90
C GLY A 148 -0.40 -4.39 7.51
N PHE A 149 0.09 -5.56 7.05
CA PHE A 149 1.46 -5.71 6.58
C PHE A 149 1.46 -6.25 5.14
N ILE A 150 2.33 -5.66 4.32
CA ILE A 150 2.64 -6.12 2.97
C ILE A 150 4.16 -6.30 2.89
N TYR A 151 4.61 -7.46 2.42
CA TYR A 151 6.02 -7.80 2.28
C TYR A 151 6.37 -8.08 0.81
N GLN A 152 7.64 -7.94 0.48
CA GLN A 152 8.19 -8.22 -0.85
C GLN A 152 7.91 -9.68 -1.28
N PHE A 153 8.03 -10.65 -0.38
CA PHE A 153 7.79 -12.08 -0.65
C PHE A 153 6.35 -12.53 -0.35
N HIS A 154 5.39 -11.61 -0.22
CA HIS A 154 3.96 -11.84 -0.01
C HIS A 154 3.61 -12.58 1.30
N HIS A 155 4.41 -13.55 1.74
CA HIS A 155 4.22 -14.42 2.91
C HIS A 155 2.79 -15.02 2.96
N LEU A 156 2.30 -15.50 1.81
CA LEU A 156 1.05 -16.25 1.75
C LEU A 156 1.27 -17.66 2.26
N LEU A 157 0.29 -18.20 2.97
CA LEU A 157 0.28 -19.57 3.44
C LEU A 157 -0.02 -20.49 2.24
N PRO A 158 0.92 -21.35 1.81
CA PRO A 158 0.81 -22.08 0.55
C PRO A 158 -0.30 -23.15 0.55
N GLU A 159 -0.67 -23.67 1.72
CA GLU A 159 -1.73 -24.67 1.89
C GLU A 159 -3.13 -24.07 1.79
N PHE A 160 -3.26 -22.76 1.96
CA PHE A 160 -4.53 -22.04 2.00
C PHE A 160 -4.85 -21.40 0.65
N THR A 161 -6.14 -21.28 0.34
CA THR A 161 -6.62 -20.53 -0.83
C THR A 161 -6.38 -19.04 -0.66
N ALA A 162 -6.53 -18.25 -1.74
CA ALA A 162 -6.53 -16.79 -1.66
C ALA A 162 -7.57 -16.28 -0.65
N LEU A 163 -8.79 -16.87 -0.70
CA LEU A 163 -9.87 -16.56 0.23
C LEU A 163 -9.49 -16.80 1.69
N ASP A 164 -8.89 -17.95 1.98
CA ASP A 164 -8.51 -18.31 3.36
C ASP A 164 -7.32 -17.48 3.85
N ASN A 165 -6.35 -17.16 2.99
CA ASN A 165 -5.26 -16.24 3.31
C ASN A 165 -5.79 -14.85 3.72
N VAL A 166 -6.76 -14.32 2.96
CA VAL A 166 -7.35 -13.00 3.25
C VAL A 166 -8.28 -13.04 4.46
N ALA A 167 -8.97 -14.15 4.70
CA ALA A 167 -9.81 -14.34 5.88
C ALA A 167 -9.01 -14.50 7.19
N MET A 168 -7.72 -14.88 7.12
CA MET A 168 -6.91 -15.23 8.29
C MET A 168 -6.88 -14.15 9.38
N PRO A 169 -6.61 -12.86 9.11
CA PRO A 169 -6.63 -11.81 10.14
C PRO A 169 -7.97 -11.71 10.86
N LEU A 170 -9.08 -11.93 10.15
CA LEU A 170 -10.43 -11.89 10.71
C LEU A 170 -10.69 -13.12 11.59
N ARG A 171 -10.19 -14.28 11.19
CA ARG A 171 -10.27 -15.53 11.98
C ARG A 171 -9.47 -15.43 13.28
N ILE A 172 -8.31 -14.78 13.25
CA ILE A 172 -7.51 -14.48 14.45
C ILE A 172 -8.32 -13.61 15.44
N ARG A 173 -9.14 -12.66 14.94
CA ARG A 173 -10.10 -11.88 15.75
C ARG A 173 -11.31 -12.68 16.22
N ARG A 174 -11.34 -14.00 16.03
CA ARG A 174 -12.44 -14.91 16.37
C ARG A 174 -13.74 -14.64 15.61
N MET A 175 -13.68 -13.93 14.46
CA MET A 175 -14.85 -13.77 13.58
C MET A 175 -15.32 -15.14 13.09
N PRO A 176 -16.64 -15.42 13.05
CA PRO A 176 -17.18 -16.65 12.49
C PRO A 176 -16.68 -16.89 11.08
N GLN A 177 -16.40 -18.17 10.72
CA GLN A 177 -15.76 -18.51 9.45
C GLN A 177 -16.54 -18.01 8.23
N VAL A 178 -17.85 -18.14 8.24
CA VAL A 178 -18.71 -17.69 7.13
C VAL A 178 -18.55 -16.20 6.92
N GLN A 179 -18.70 -15.38 7.96
CA GLN A 179 -18.54 -13.92 7.88
C GLN A 179 -17.13 -13.49 7.47
N ALA A 180 -16.10 -14.16 8.00
CA ALA A 180 -14.71 -13.87 7.62
C ALA A 180 -14.45 -14.14 6.13
N ARG A 181 -14.98 -15.22 5.59
CA ARG A 181 -14.87 -15.56 4.16
C ARG A 181 -15.69 -14.62 3.27
N GLU A 182 -16.88 -14.23 3.67
CA GLU A 182 -17.69 -13.23 2.95
C GLU A 182 -16.96 -11.89 2.85
N GLN A 183 -16.44 -11.39 3.97
CA GLN A 183 -15.64 -10.16 3.99
C GLN A 183 -14.36 -10.28 3.16
N ALA A 184 -13.66 -11.41 3.25
CA ALA A 184 -12.45 -11.69 2.45
C ALA A 184 -12.77 -11.74 0.95
N ALA A 185 -13.88 -12.37 0.53
CA ALA A 185 -14.32 -12.41 -0.86
C ALA A 185 -14.62 -11.01 -1.42
N ALA A 186 -15.29 -10.17 -0.63
CA ALA A 186 -15.56 -8.79 -1.02
C ALA A 186 -14.25 -8.00 -1.24
N VAL A 187 -13.26 -8.15 -0.35
CA VAL A 187 -11.96 -7.49 -0.50
C VAL A 187 -11.17 -8.04 -1.68
N LEU A 188 -11.19 -9.35 -1.92
CA LEU A 188 -10.56 -9.96 -3.10
C LEU A 188 -11.19 -9.45 -4.41
N THR A 189 -12.50 -9.23 -4.42
CA THR A 189 -13.19 -8.62 -5.57
C THR A 189 -12.70 -7.18 -5.82
N GLN A 190 -12.50 -6.37 -4.77
CA GLN A 190 -11.98 -5.00 -4.88
C GLN A 190 -10.57 -4.94 -5.47
N VAL A 191 -9.73 -5.94 -5.19
CA VAL A 191 -8.39 -6.02 -5.79
C VAL A 191 -8.36 -6.74 -7.14
N GLY A 192 -9.53 -7.02 -7.74
CA GLY A 192 -9.64 -7.63 -9.08
C GLY A 192 -9.44 -9.15 -9.11
N LEU A 193 -9.65 -9.85 -7.98
CA LEU A 193 -9.41 -11.30 -7.86
C LEU A 193 -10.71 -12.11 -7.62
N ALA A 194 -11.87 -11.62 -8.05
CA ALA A 194 -13.16 -12.32 -7.90
C ALA A 194 -13.14 -13.76 -8.45
N GLN A 195 -12.38 -14.01 -9.53
CA GLN A 195 -12.27 -15.34 -10.17
C GLN A 195 -11.13 -16.21 -9.59
N ARG A 196 -10.41 -15.72 -8.56
CA ARG A 196 -9.24 -16.37 -7.96
C ARG A 196 -9.43 -16.80 -6.52
N LEU A 197 -10.63 -16.68 -5.96
CA LEU A 197 -10.94 -16.94 -4.54
C LEU A 197 -10.40 -18.29 -4.05
N HIS A 198 -10.58 -19.34 -4.86
CA HIS A 198 -10.24 -20.73 -4.49
C HIS A 198 -8.85 -21.17 -4.98
N HIS A 199 -8.09 -20.31 -5.65
CA HIS A 199 -6.73 -20.62 -6.09
C HIS A 199 -5.76 -20.60 -4.91
N ARG A 200 -4.80 -21.51 -4.92
CA ARG A 200 -3.66 -21.50 -3.99
C ARG A 200 -2.55 -20.60 -4.51
N PRO A 201 -1.63 -20.11 -3.65
CA PRO A 201 -0.54 -19.25 -4.08
C PRO A 201 0.30 -19.78 -5.26
N SER A 202 0.48 -21.10 -5.35
CA SER A 202 1.19 -21.76 -6.46
C SER A 202 0.49 -21.65 -7.82
N GLN A 203 -0.80 -21.33 -7.83
CA GLN A 203 -1.64 -21.20 -9.02
C GLN A 203 -1.84 -19.75 -9.45
N LEU A 204 -1.20 -18.80 -8.75
CA LEU A 204 -1.33 -17.36 -8.96
C LEU A 204 -0.04 -16.80 -9.57
N SER A 205 -0.17 -15.80 -10.43
CA SER A 205 0.96 -14.98 -10.90
C SER A 205 1.59 -14.17 -9.77
N GLY A 206 2.76 -13.57 -9.98
CA GLY A 206 3.42 -12.69 -9.02
C GLY A 206 2.52 -11.53 -8.58
N GLY A 207 1.94 -10.82 -9.56
CA GLY A 207 1.02 -9.72 -9.31
C GLY A 207 -0.28 -10.16 -8.61
N GLU A 208 -0.84 -11.32 -8.97
CA GLU A 208 -2.01 -11.88 -8.28
C GLU A 208 -1.69 -12.23 -6.82
N ARG A 209 -0.52 -12.84 -6.54
CA ARG A 209 -0.08 -13.09 -5.15
C ARG A 209 0.06 -11.80 -4.37
N GLN A 210 0.61 -10.74 -4.98
CA GLN A 210 0.72 -9.44 -4.32
C GLN A 210 -0.65 -8.82 -4.04
N ARG A 211 -1.59 -8.90 -4.98
CA ARG A 211 -2.97 -8.45 -4.76
C ARG A 211 -3.66 -9.25 -3.62
N VAL A 212 -3.39 -10.54 -3.46
CA VAL A 212 -3.86 -11.33 -2.30
C VAL A 212 -3.23 -10.81 -1.01
N ALA A 213 -1.92 -10.51 -0.98
CA ALA A 213 -1.25 -9.95 0.19
C ALA A 213 -1.80 -8.56 0.57
N ILE A 214 -2.09 -7.71 -0.43
CA ILE A 214 -2.77 -6.42 -0.23
C ILE A 214 -4.17 -6.66 0.35
N ALA A 215 -4.98 -7.53 -0.24
CA ALA A 215 -6.31 -7.85 0.27
C ALA A 215 -6.26 -8.34 1.72
N ARG A 216 -5.31 -9.21 2.06
CA ARG A 216 -5.09 -9.69 3.43
C ARG A 216 -4.76 -8.54 4.39
N SER A 217 -3.89 -7.61 3.98
CA SER A 217 -3.48 -6.48 4.83
C SER A 217 -4.64 -5.55 5.18
N ILE A 218 -5.61 -5.37 4.27
CA ILE A 218 -6.73 -4.43 4.43
C ILE A 218 -8.06 -5.12 4.86
N ALA A 219 -8.10 -6.45 4.92
CA ALA A 219 -9.31 -7.20 5.26
C ALA A 219 -9.89 -6.81 6.63
N GLY A 220 -9.03 -6.55 7.59
CA GLY A 220 -9.39 -6.12 8.95
C GLY A 220 -9.73 -4.64 9.08
N ARG A 221 -9.73 -3.84 8.01
CA ARG A 221 -9.89 -2.38 8.04
C ARG A 221 -8.91 -1.72 9.02
N PRO A 222 -7.59 -1.87 8.81
CA PRO A 222 -6.59 -1.30 9.70
C PRO A 222 -6.58 0.23 9.60
N ALA A 223 -6.04 0.89 10.64
CA ALA A 223 -5.79 2.32 10.62
C ALA A 223 -4.56 2.67 9.75
N CYS A 224 -3.60 1.74 9.63
CA CYS A 224 -2.38 1.92 8.84
C CYS A 224 -1.95 0.61 8.17
N VAL A 225 -1.39 0.71 6.97
CA VAL A 225 -0.69 -0.39 6.29
C VAL A 225 0.80 -0.07 6.21
N LEU A 226 1.63 -1.01 6.64
CA LEU A 226 3.09 -0.98 6.55
C LEU A 226 3.53 -1.89 5.40
N ALA A 227 4.24 -1.36 4.41
CA ALA A 227 4.66 -2.08 3.22
C ALA A 227 6.18 -2.04 3.05
N ASP A 228 6.81 -3.22 3.04
CA ASP A 228 8.25 -3.38 2.83
C ASP A 228 8.51 -3.88 1.41
N GLU A 229 9.04 -3.02 0.54
CA GLU A 229 9.36 -3.29 -0.86
C GLU A 229 8.23 -4.03 -1.62
N PRO A 230 6.97 -3.55 -1.56
CA PRO A 230 5.80 -4.34 -1.97
C PRO A 230 5.75 -4.68 -3.46
N THR A 231 6.59 -4.05 -4.27
CA THR A 231 6.65 -4.26 -5.73
C THR A 231 8.00 -4.78 -6.20
N GLY A 232 8.95 -5.01 -5.29
CA GLY A 232 10.35 -5.34 -5.62
C GLY A 232 10.57 -6.64 -6.39
N ASN A 233 9.57 -7.55 -6.43
CA ASN A 233 9.62 -8.83 -7.16
C ASN A 233 8.72 -8.86 -8.39
N LEU A 234 8.21 -7.70 -8.84
CA LEU A 234 7.30 -7.59 -9.98
C LEU A 234 7.99 -6.92 -11.16
N ASP A 235 7.55 -7.22 -12.37
CA ASP A 235 7.90 -6.42 -13.54
C ASP A 235 7.29 -5.01 -13.41
N ARG A 236 7.85 -4.07 -14.16
CA ARG A 236 7.53 -2.64 -14.01
C ARG A 236 6.05 -2.32 -14.21
N GLU A 237 5.41 -2.89 -15.22
CA GLU A 237 4.01 -2.63 -15.53
C GLU A 237 3.09 -3.16 -14.42
N THR A 238 3.34 -4.39 -13.97
CA THR A 238 2.63 -4.99 -12.84
C THR A 238 2.88 -4.21 -11.55
N ALA A 239 4.12 -3.76 -11.30
CA ALA A 239 4.48 -2.95 -10.13
C ALA A 239 3.70 -1.64 -10.08
N ASP A 240 3.65 -0.90 -11.19
CA ASP A 240 2.87 0.35 -11.29
C ASP A 240 1.39 0.12 -11.02
N GLY A 241 0.78 -0.89 -11.62
CA GLY A 241 -0.64 -1.22 -11.41
C GLY A 241 -0.96 -1.66 -9.98
N VAL A 242 -0.06 -2.40 -9.33
CA VAL A 242 -0.20 -2.82 -7.93
C VAL A 242 -0.04 -1.61 -7.01
N PHE A 243 0.90 -0.71 -7.31
CA PHE A 243 1.12 0.49 -6.51
C PHE A 243 -0.06 1.46 -6.58
N GLU A 244 -0.62 1.72 -7.77
CA GLU A 244 -1.84 2.53 -7.91
C GLU A 244 -3.02 1.94 -7.12
N LEU A 245 -3.18 0.62 -7.17
CA LEU A 245 -4.20 -0.05 -6.37
C LEU A 245 -4.01 0.22 -4.86
N MET A 246 -2.79 0.17 -4.35
CA MET A 246 -2.51 0.46 -2.94
C MET A 246 -2.85 1.90 -2.57
N LEU A 247 -2.47 2.88 -3.39
CA LEU A 247 -2.77 4.29 -3.16
C LEU A 247 -4.28 4.58 -3.23
N SER A 248 -5.01 4.01 -4.22
CA SER A 248 -6.46 4.18 -4.31
C SER A 248 -7.18 3.63 -3.07
N LEU A 249 -6.81 2.42 -2.64
CA LEU A 249 -7.38 1.80 -1.45
C LEU A 249 -7.06 2.59 -0.16
N ALA A 250 -5.86 3.16 -0.05
CA ALA A 250 -5.49 4.01 1.09
C ALA A 250 -6.40 5.26 1.14
N ARG A 251 -6.56 5.96 0.01
CA ARG A 251 -7.41 7.16 -0.10
C ARG A 251 -8.90 6.84 0.13
N GLU A 252 -9.43 5.80 -0.54
CA GLU A 252 -10.83 5.41 -0.43
C GLU A 252 -11.24 5.04 1.00
N ARG A 253 -10.31 4.46 1.76
CA ARG A 253 -10.58 3.99 3.13
C ARG A 253 -10.11 4.97 4.21
N GLY A 254 -9.44 6.06 3.85
CA GLY A 254 -8.87 7.02 4.80
C GLY A 254 -7.82 6.40 5.72
N MET A 255 -7.16 5.31 5.29
CA MET A 255 -6.12 4.66 6.09
C MET A 255 -4.74 5.23 5.76
N ALA A 256 -3.88 5.29 6.76
CA ALA A 256 -2.49 5.64 6.55
C ALA A 256 -1.74 4.54 5.79
N PHE A 257 -0.73 4.91 5.00
CA PHE A 257 0.09 3.98 4.26
C PHE A 257 1.57 4.35 4.37
N VAL A 258 2.38 3.44 4.88
CA VAL A 258 3.84 3.64 4.99
C VAL A 258 4.53 2.66 4.05
N LEU A 259 5.23 3.19 3.07
CA LEU A 259 6.00 2.45 2.08
C LEU A 259 7.49 2.53 2.39
N VAL A 260 8.16 1.42 2.50
CA VAL A 260 9.62 1.33 2.43
C VAL A 260 9.99 0.87 1.03
N THR A 261 10.82 1.63 0.35
CA THR A 261 11.29 1.29 -1.01
C THR A 261 12.64 1.93 -1.33
N HIS A 262 13.32 1.39 -2.33
CA HIS A 262 14.46 2.02 -2.98
C HIS A 262 14.06 2.71 -4.31
N ASP A 263 12.81 2.55 -4.76
CA ASP A 263 12.30 3.17 -5.99
C ASP A 263 11.80 4.59 -5.71
N GLU A 264 12.60 5.58 -6.12
CA GLU A 264 12.30 7.01 -5.98
C GLU A 264 11.07 7.42 -6.79
N SER A 265 10.78 6.74 -7.90
CA SER A 265 9.63 7.08 -8.76
C SER A 265 8.31 6.71 -8.10
N LEU A 266 8.25 5.58 -7.43
CA LEU A 266 7.10 5.19 -6.62
C LEU A 266 6.97 6.06 -5.36
N ALA A 267 8.09 6.34 -4.70
CA ALA A 267 8.11 7.18 -3.51
C ALA A 267 7.57 8.58 -3.77
N ALA A 268 7.89 9.18 -4.92
CA ALA A 268 7.43 10.52 -5.31
C ALA A 268 5.89 10.64 -5.48
N ARG A 269 5.17 9.52 -5.54
CA ARG A 269 3.71 9.46 -5.65
C ARG A 269 3.00 9.46 -4.29
N CYS A 270 3.76 9.35 -3.19
CA CYS A 270 3.25 9.47 -1.83
C CYS A 270 3.17 10.94 -1.40
N ASP A 271 2.34 11.24 -0.40
CA ASP A 271 2.15 12.60 0.10
C ASP A 271 3.44 13.16 0.74
N ARG A 272 4.26 12.29 1.35
CA ARG A 272 5.52 12.66 1.99
C ARG A 272 6.60 11.61 1.75
N VAL A 273 7.82 12.08 1.46
CA VAL A 273 9.00 11.24 1.28
C VAL A 273 10.03 11.55 2.36
N LEU A 274 10.46 10.52 3.09
CA LEU A 274 11.47 10.59 4.13
C LEU A 274 12.72 9.83 3.68
N ARG A 275 13.90 10.44 3.83
CA ARG A 275 15.17 9.81 3.46
C ARG A 275 15.87 9.28 4.70
N LEU A 276 16.05 7.95 4.75
CA LEU A 276 16.78 7.30 5.84
C LEU A 276 18.24 7.07 5.41
N LYS A 277 19.17 7.69 6.11
CA LYS A 277 20.60 7.57 5.87
C LYS A 277 21.33 7.31 7.19
N LEU A 278 22.11 6.22 7.24
CA LEU A 278 22.89 5.84 8.43
C LEU A 278 22.04 5.85 9.73
N GLY A 279 20.81 5.33 9.65
CA GLY A 279 19.91 5.22 10.80
C GLY A 279 19.24 6.51 11.26
N ARG A 280 19.31 7.60 10.47
CA ARG A 280 18.68 8.90 10.76
C ARG A 280 17.90 9.41 9.56
N PHE A 281 16.88 10.20 9.79
CA PHE A 281 16.26 10.98 8.71
C PHE A 281 17.17 12.16 8.32
N ALA A 282 17.37 12.32 7.00
CA ALA A 282 18.19 13.38 6.40
C ALA A 282 17.32 14.56 6.01
#